data_aff47246a733589d7bade2519f56ffc3
#
_entry.id   aff47246a733589d7bade2519f56ffc3
#
_cell.length_a   1.000
_cell.length_b   1.000
_cell.length_c   1.000
_cell.angle_alpha   90.00
_cell.angle_beta   90.00
_cell.angle_gamma   90.00
#
_symmetry.space_group_name_H-M   'P 1'
#
loop_
_entity.id
_entity.type
_entity.pdbx_description
1 polymer ?
#
loop_
_entity_poly.entity_id
_entity_poly.type
_entity_poly.pdbx_seq_one_letter_code
_entity_poly.pdbx_strand_id
1 'polypeptide(L)'
;SETSLREARGWLDASFGRSSTGPVPERGGWIALLLAAILVLAWPLARLLPPGGPGAPRLLRGRFLVAALAPAVLVPLLLAPLDVHLLPVLVADYLGVHFALYGAGTLLLLRRWGVLSGQLRPRAIAVGLAVAFFGIAVFGGALDRYVASFFPNPERLLVITVLAVGAVPYLLADALLTEGGRAGLGRVLLVRGAFLGSLMIAVALDFERLMFLVIILPVIVLFYLIFGTLAGWVGRHTGLPAAGGLGIGLVLAWALGCTFPLFAP
;
A
#
# COMPACT_ATOMS: atom_id res chain seq x y z
N SER A 1 -4.09 -22.04 7.65
CA SER A 1 -4.98 -22.21 8.82
C SER A 1 -4.66 -23.53 9.51
N GLU A 2 -5.09 -23.69 10.76
CA GLU A 2 -4.96 -24.95 11.51
C GLU A 2 -5.62 -26.13 10.77
N THR A 3 -6.80 -25.88 10.20
CA THR A 3 -7.54 -26.85 9.40
C THR A 3 -6.70 -27.33 8.21
N SER A 4 -6.10 -26.43 7.43
CA SER A 4 -5.25 -26.81 6.30
C SER A 4 -4.01 -27.60 6.70
N LEU A 5 -3.40 -27.30 7.86
CA LEU A 5 -2.28 -28.07 8.40
C LEU A 5 -2.70 -29.47 8.88
N ARG A 6 -3.89 -29.59 9.48
CA ARG A 6 -4.44 -30.88 9.88
C ARG A 6 -4.76 -31.75 8.65
N GLU A 7 -5.39 -31.17 7.62
CA GLU A 7 -5.66 -31.86 6.37
C GLU A 7 -4.38 -32.30 5.66
N ALA A 8 -3.41 -31.38 5.52
CA ALA A 8 -2.11 -31.69 4.92
C ALA A 8 -1.39 -32.83 5.68
N ARG A 9 -1.43 -32.79 7.02
CA ARG A 9 -0.88 -33.87 7.85
C ARG A 9 -1.61 -35.19 7.62
N GLY A 10 -2.96 -35.17 7.63
CA GLY A 10 -3.76 -36.39 7.38
C GLY A 10 -3.46 -36.99 6.01
N TRP A 11 -3.30 -36.14 4.97
CA TRP A 11 -2.92 -36.59 3.65
C TRP A 11 -1.50 -37.20 3.62
N LEU A 12 -0.52 -36.56 4.27
CA LEU A 12 0.85 -37.09 4.39
C LEU A 12 0.89 -38.39 5.17
N ASP A 13 0.16 -38.49 6.29
CA ASP A 13 0.09 -39.71 7.09
C ASP A 13 -0.49 -40.87 6.28
N ALA A 14 -1.56 -40.62 5.52
CA ALA A 14 -2.16 -41.60 4.64
C ALA A 14 -1.21 -42.04 3.50
N SER A 15 -0.50 -41.06 2.89
CA SER A 15 0.40 -41.33 1.78
C SER A 15 1.68 -42.07 2.15
N PHE A 16 2.17 -41.85 3.36
CA PHE A 16 3.42 -42.44 3.85
C PHE A 16 3.22 -43.55 4.90
N GLY A 17 1.97 -43.98 5.16
CA GLY A 17 1.65 -45.02 6.14
C GLY A 17 2.11 -44.69 7.57
N ARG A 18 2.09 -43.39 7.94
CA ARG A 18 2.48 -42.89 9.26
C ARG A 18 1.25 -42.45 10.04
N SER A 19 1.37 -42.40 11.36
CA SER A 19 0.38 -41.80 12.25
C SER A 19 1.06 -40.72 13.09
N SER A 20 0.82 -39.46 12.78
CA SER A 20 1.39 -38.34 13.52
C SER A 20 0.45 -37.92 14.64
N THR A 21 0.87 -38.11 15.88
CA THR A 21 0.08 -37.79 17.11
C THR A 21 0.38 -36.44 17.71
N GLY A 22 1.35 -35.68 17.17
CA GLY A 22 1.76 -34.37 17.69
C GLY A 22 0.69 -33.28 17.51
N PRO A 23 0.63 -32.27 18.39
CA PRO A 23 -0.27 -31.14 18.22
C PRO A 23 0.10 -30.31 16.98
N VAL A 24 -0.89 -29.81 16.26
CA VAL A 24 -0.68 -28.83 15.18
C VAL A 24 -0.54 -27.44 15.85
N PRO A 25 0.60 -26.76 15.71
CA PRO A 25 0.80 -25.48 16.40
C PRO A 25 -0.06 -24.37 15.82
N GLU A 26 -0.83 -23.72 16.67
CA GLU A 26 -1.62 -22.52 16.32
C GLU A 26 -0.73 -21.27 16.35
N ARG A 27 -0.12 -20.93 15.21
CA ARG A 27 0.80 -19.79 15.13
C ARG A 27 0.13 -18.49 14.70
N GLY A 28 -1.08 -18.54 14.13
CA GLY A 28 -1.74 -17.37 13.53
C GLY A 28 -1.94 -16.22 14.51
N GLY A 29 -2.45 -16.50 15.71
CA GLY A 29 -2.64 -15.51 16.78
C GLY A 29 -1.34 -14.85 17.25
N TRP A 30 -0.27 -15.62 17.39
CA TRP A 30 1.05 -15.11 17.78
C TRP A 30 1.68 -14.26 16.69
N ILE A 31 1.52 -14.62 15.42
CA ILE A 31 1.98 -13.83 14.28
C ILE A 31 1.21 -12.49 14.23
N ALA A 32 -0.11 -12.52 14.38
CA ALA A 32 -0.92 -11.31 14.42
C ALA A 32 -0.51 -10.39 15.59
N LEU A 33 -0.26 -10.96 16.77
CA LEU A 33 0.22 -10.21 17.92
C LEU A 33 1.60 -9.60 17.69
N LEU A 34 2.54 -10.34 17.10
CA LEU A 34 3.86 -9.84 16.73
C LEU A 34 3.76 -8.65 15.77
N LEU A 35 2.98 -8.77 14.70
CA LEU A 35 2.80 -7.70 13.72
C LEU A 35 2.13 -6.47 14.35
N ALA A 36 1.13 -6.68 15.21
CA ALA A 36 0.50 -5.61 15.97
C ALA A 36 1.50 -4.92 16.93
N ALA A 37 2.35 -5.69 17.61
CA ALA A 37 3.39 -5.14 18.50
C ALA A 37 4.42 -4.30 17.72
N ILE A 38 4.86 -4.77 16.54
CA ILE A 38 5.77 -4.00 15.67
C ILE A 38 5.10 -2.70 15.23
N LEU A 39 3.82 -2.74 14.86
CA LEU A 39 3.07 -1.54 14.50
C LEU A 39 2.97 -0.56 15.68
N VAL A 40 2.61 -1.04 16.87
CA VAL A 40 2.52 -0.21 18.07
C VAL A 40 3.88 0.41 18.42
N LEU A 41 4.98 -0.34 18.26
CA LEU A 41 6.34 0.17 18.47
C LEU A 41 6.71 1.30 17.47
N ALA A 42 6.12 1.30 16.29
CA ALA A 42 6.32 2.36 15.32
C ALA A 42 5.87 3.75 15.85
N TRP A 43 4.89 3.80 16.77
CA TRP A 43 4.43 5.07 17.34
C TRP A 43 5.50 5.81 18.19
N PRO A 44 6.17 5.19 19.19
CA PRO A 44 7.28 5.84 19.88
C PRO A 44 8.47 6.11 18.96
N LEU A 45 8.78 5.21 18.00
CA LEU A 45 9.85 5.41 17.02
C LEU A 45 9.57 6.64 16.13
N ALA A 46 8.32 6.86 15.71
CA ALA A 46 7.96 8.06 14.96
C ALA A 46 8.23 9.35 15.74
N ARG A 47 8.21 9.33 17.08
CA ARG A 47 8.53 10.49 17.94
C ARG A 47 10.02 10.79 18.04
N LEU A 48 10.89 9.86 17.68
CA LEU A 48 12.34 10.11 17.60
C LEU A 48 12.70 10.88 16.33
N LEU A 49 11.80 10.94 15.35
CA LEU A 49 12.02 11.72 14.13
C LEU A 49 11.96 13.22 14.46
N PRO A 50 12.79 14.05 13.81
CA PRO A 50 12.86 15.48 14.10
C PRO A 50 11.54 16.19 13.71
N PRO A 51 10.91 16.98 14.62
CA PRO A 51 9.69 17.76 14.35
C PRO A 51 9.98 19.05 13.55
N GLY A 52 8.96 19.79 13.14
CA GLY A 52 9.09 21.15 12.61
C GLY A 52 8.96 21.29 11.08
N GLY A 53 8.27 20.37 10.44
CA GLY A 53 7.84 20.54 9.04
C GLY A 53 6.63 21.50 8.91
N PRO A 54 6.39 22.06 7.70
CA PRO A 54 5.35 23.07 7.46
C PRO A 54 3.92 22.52 7.52
N GLY A 55 3.72 21.19 7.55
CA GLY A 55 2.42 20.57 7.34
C GLY A 55 1.94 20.67 5.89
N ALA A 56 0.77 20.11 5.59
CA ALA A 56 0.08 20.37 4.33
C ALA A 56 -1.00 21.43 4.55
N PRO A 57 -1.13 22.40 3.63
CA PRO A 57 -2.21 23.35 3.69
C PRO A 57 -3.55 22.66 3.49
N ARG A 58 -4.55 23.05 4.29
CA ARG A 58 -5.89 22.52 4.19
C ARG A 58 -6.59 23.05 2.94
N LEU A 59 -7.04 22.14 2.08
CA LEU A 59 -7.81 22.50 0.90
C LEU A 59 -9.24 22.93 1.26
N LEU A 60 -9.76 23.92 0.53
CA LEU A 60 -11.18 24.25 0.54
C LEU A 60 -11.99 23.04 0.07
N ARG A 61 -13.23 22.90 0.60
CA ARG A 61 -14.09 21.73 0.35
C ARG A 61 -14.26 21.37 -1.12
N GLY A 62 -14.48 22.36 -1.99
CA GLY A 62 -14.65 22.12 -3.44
C GLY A 62 -13.38 21.57 -4.08
N ARG A 63 -12.22 22.20 -3.82
CA ARG A 63 -10.93 21.72 -4.37
C ARG A 63 -10.57 20.33 -3.84
N PHE A 64 -10.87 20.07 -2.57
CA PHE A 64 -10.67 18.75 -1.96
C PHE A 64 -11.53 17.68 -2.65
N LEU A 65 -12.82 17.95 -2.87
CA LEU A 65 -13.71 17.00 -3.55
C LEU A 65 -13.26 16.73 -4.99
N VAL A 66 -12.85 17.78 -5.72
CA VAL A 66 -12.32 17.62 -7.08
C VAL A 66 -11.06 16.77 -7.07
N ALA A 67 -10.11 17.03 -6.15
CA ALA A 67 -8.86 16.26 -6.09
C ALA A 67 -9.08 14.78 -5.70
N ALA A 68 -10.08 14.50 -4.87
CA ALA A 68 -10.38 13.15 -4.42
C ALA A 68 -11.22 12.35 -5.44
N LEU A 69 -12.21 12.99 -6.08
CA LEU A 69 -13.22 12.30 -6.88
C LEU A 69 -12.93 12.33 -8.40
N ALA A 70 -12.33 13.41 -8.93
CA ALA A 70 -12.10 13.48 -10.36
C ALA A 70 -11.15 12.37 -10.87
N PRO A 71 -9.99 12.12 -10.25
CA PRO A 71 -9.16 10.98 -10.63
C PRO A 71 -9.86 9.64 -10.44
N ALA A 72 -10.71 9.50 -9.39
CA ALA A 72 -11.41 8.26 -9.10
C ALA A 72 -12.37 7.83 -10.21
N VAL A 73 -12.94 8.77 -10.93
CA VAL A 73 -13.84 8.51 -12.07
C VAL A 73 -13.07 8.51 -13.40
N LEU A 74 -12.19 9.49 -13.60
CA LEU A 74 -11.52 9.67 -14.88
C LEU A 74 -10.52 8.57 -15.20
N VAL A 75 -9.76 8.10 -14.20
CA VAL A 75 -8.69 7.11 -14.45
C VAL A 75 -9.23 5.77 -14.96
N PRO A 76 -10.22 5.12 -14.34
CA PRO A 76 -10.76 3.88 -14.86
C PRO A 76 -11.41 4.05 -16.24
N LEU A 77 -12.07 5.18 -16.50
CA LEU A 77 -12.66 5.47 -17.82
C LEU A 77 -11.59 5.67 -18.91
N LEU A 78 -10.47 6.31 -18.58
CA LEU A 78 -9.34 6.49 -19.50
C LEU A 78 -8.62 5.17 -19.79
N LEU A 79 -8.54 4.28 -18.80
CA LEU A 79 -7.87 2.99 -18.94
C LEU A 79 -8.76 1.91 -19.57
N ALA A 80 -10.07 2.05 -19.51
CA ALA A 80 -11.00 1.03 -20.02
C ALA A 80 -10.74 0.62 -21.49
N PRO A 81 -10.46 1.56 -22.45
CA PRO A 81 -10.17 1.19 -23.84
C PRO A 81 -8.71 0.73 -24.07
N LEU A 82 -7.85 0.79 -23.04
CA LEU A 82 -6.41 0.52 -23.20
C LEU A 82 -6.11 -0.91 -22.75
N ASP A 83 -5.46 -1.66 -23.64
CA ASP A 83 -4.91 -2.96 -23.32
C ASP A 83 -3.48 -2.77 -22.80
N VAL A 84 -3.34 -2.74 -21.46
CA VAL A 84 -2.05 -2.45 -20.80
C VAL A 84 -1.34 -3.78 -20.53
N HIS A 85 -0.29 -4.05 -21.30
CA HIS A 85 0.59 -5.23 -21.14
C HIS A 85 2.05 -4.78 -21.15
N LEU A 86 2.59 -4.41 -19.98
CA LEU A 86 3.97 -3.95 -19.82
C LEU A 86 4.87 -5.02 -19.20
N LEU A 87 4.30 -5.92 -18.40
CA LEU A 87 5.00 -6.94 -17.64
C LEU A 87 4.28 -8.29 -17.80
N PRO A 88 4.97 -9.43 -17.72
CA PRO A 88 4.35 -10.74 -17.72
C PRO A 88 3.73 -11.09 -16.35
N VAL A 89 2.95 -10.16 -15.78
CA VAL A 89 2.38 -10.28 -14.43
C VAL A 89 0.90 -9.92 -14.47
N LEU A 90 0.07 -10.83 -14.01
CA LEU A 90 -1.38 -10.66 -14.01
C LEU A 90 -1.79 -9.39 -13.23
N VAL A 91 -2.51 -8.48 -13.88
CA VAL A 91 -3.14 -7.28 -13.28
C VAL A 91 -2.16 -6.24 -12.70
N ALA A 92 -0.87 -6.57 -12.46
CA ALA A 92 0.09 -5.64 -11.89
C ALA A 92 0.33 -4.42 -12.81
N ASP A 93 0.33 -4.62 -14.12
CA ASP A 93 0.44 -3.56 -15.11
C ASP A 93 -0.68 -2.55 -14.99
N TYR A 94 -1.91 -3.06 -15.01
CA TYR A 94 -3.09 -2.21 -14.86
C TYR A 94 -3.02 -1.42 -13.54
N LEU A 95 -2.71 -2.12 -12.43
CA LEU A 95 -2.65 -1.49 -11.12
C LEU A 95 -1.53 -0.45 -11.04
N GLY A 96 -0.34 -0.73 -11.61
CA GLY A 96 0.78 0.20 -11.67
C GLY A 96 0.43 1.48 -12.45
N VAL A 97 -0.17 1.34 -13.63
CA VAL A 97 -0.61 2.48 -14.46
C VAL A 97 -1.77 3.22 -13.80
N HIS A 98 -2.71 2.51 -13.18
CA HIS A 98 -3.82 3.11 -12.43
C HIS A 98 -3.31 3.96 -11.27
N PHE A 99 -2.37 3.45 -10.45
CA PHE A 99 -1.71 4.22 -9.40
C PHE A 99 -1.01 5.47 -9.99
N ALA A 100 -0.26 5.30 -11.09
CA ALA A 100 0.50 6.38 -11.69
C ALA A 100 -0.41 7.52 -12.17
N LEU A 101 -1.45 7.19 -12.93
CA LEU A 101 -2.40 8.19 -13.45
C LEU A 101 -3.21 8.85 -12.34
N TYR A 102 -3.69 8.06 -11.36
CA TYR A 102 -4.42 8.57 -10.20
C TYR A 102 -3.55 9.51 -9.37
N GLY A 103 -2.34 9.06 -9.03
CA GLY A 103 -1.37 9.84 -8.27
C GLY A 103 -0.92 11.09 -9.00
N ALA A 104 -0.51 10.96 -10.26
CA ALA A 104 -0.06 12.09 -11.08
C ALA A 104 -1.17 13.12 -11.30
N GLY A 105 -2.39 12.67 -11.63
CA GLY A 105 -3.55 13.55 -11.82
C GLY A 105 -3.89 14.33 -10.54
N THR A 106 -3.91 13.64 -9.39
CA THR A 106 -4.13 14.29 -8.10
C THR A 106 -3.00 15.27 -7.76
N LEU A 107 -1.72 14.86 -7.92
CA LEU A 107 -0.57 15.73 -7.64
C LEU A 107 -0.53 16.95 -8.56
N LEU A 108 -0.96 16.82 -9.83
CA LEU A 108 -1.05 17.94 -10.76
C LEU A 108 -2.05 18.99 -10.27
N LEU A 109 -3.23 18.55 -9.78
CA LEU A 109 -4.21 19.43 -9.16
C LEU A 109 -3.66 20.11 -7.91
N LEU A 110 -3.01 19.34 -7.03
CA LEU A 110 -2.39 19.85 -5.81
C LEU A 110 -1.25 20.85 -6.11
N ARG A 111 -0.45 20.58 -7.15
CA ARG A 111 0.59 21.51 -7.63
C ARG A 111 -0.02 22.82 -8.13
N ARG A 112 -1.08 22.75 -8.96
CA ARG A 112 -1.79 23.91 -9.46
C ARG A 112 -2.36 24.81 -8.34
N TRP A 113 -2.71 24.22 -7.21
CA TRP A 113 -3.22 24.96 -6.04
C TRP A 113 -2.14 25.28 -4.99
N GLY A 114 -0.88 25.06 -5.30
CA GLY A 114 0.25 25.40 -4.42
C GLY A 114 0.48 24.47 -3.23
N VAL A 115 -0.28 23.38 -3.11
CA VAL A 115 -0.17 22.45 -1.97
C VAL A 115 1.13 21.65 -1.99
N LEU A 116 1.64 21.32 -3.19
CA LEU A 116 2.87 20.54 -3.33
C LEU A 116 4.14 21.37 -3.05
N SER A 117 4.05 22.68 -3.08
CA SER A 117 5.19 23.56 -2.91
C SER A 117 5.85 23.37 -1.54
N GLY A 118 7.16 23.12 -1.52
CA GLY A 118 7.94 22.93 -0.31
C GLY A 118 7.69 21.61 0.43
N GLN A 119 6.94 20.67 -0.12
CA GLN A 119 6.69 19.36 0.49
C GLN A 119 7.82 18.37 0.27
N LEU A 120 8.46 18.41 -0.91
CA LEU A 120 9.56 17.53 -1.31
C LEU A 120 10.91 18.14 -0.96
N ARG A 121 11.21 18.24 0.33
CA ARG A 121 12.51 18.69 0.85
C ARG A 121 13.42 17.50 1.12
N PRO A 122 14.75 17.65 1.11
CA PRO A 122 15.70 16.57 1.42
C PRO A 122 15.36 15.85 2.73
N ARG A 123 14.94 16.60 3.75
CA ARG A 123 14.49 16.05 5.02
C ARG A 123 13.24 15.16 4.90
N ALA A 124 12.28 15.54 4.08
CA ALA A 124 11.08 14.71 3.84
C ALA A 124 11.46 13.41 3.14
N ILE A 125 12.42 13.47 2.20
CA ILE A 125 12.94 12.27 1.52
C ILE A 125 13.66 11.38 2.52
N ALA A 126 14.57 11.92 3.34
CA ALA A 126 15.30 11.14 4.35
C ALA A 126 14.35 10.44 5.36
N VAL A 127 13.35 11.17 5.87
CA VAL A 127 12.33 10.58 6.75
C VAL A 127 11.48 9.55 6.01
N GLY A 128 11.14 9.79 4.73
CA GLY A 128 10.42 8.83 3.89
C GLY A 128 11.21 7.53 3.70
N LEU A 129 12.50 7.62 3.45
CA LEU A 129 13.38 6.44 3.35
C LEU A 129 13.47 5.68 4.68
N ALA A 130 13.50 6.38 5.82
CA ALA A 130 13.44 5.74 7.15
C ALA A 130 12.10 4.99 7.37
N VAL A 131 10.98 5.56 6.93
CA VAL A 131 9.67 4.90 6.95
C VAL A 131 9.65 3.67 6.04
N ALA A 132 10.20 3.80 4.82
CA ALA A 132 10.31 2.66 3.90
C ALA A 132 11.20 1.55 4.48
N PHE A 133 12.34 1.90 5.06
CA PHE A 133 13.22 0.94 5.74
C PHE A 133 12.50 0.21 6.87
N PHE A 134 11.78 0.92 7.73
CA PHE A 134 11.00 0.29 8.79
C PHE A 134 9.94 -0.69 8.22
N GLY A 135 9.19 -0.26 7.20
CA GLY A 135 8.14 -1.07 6.59
C GLY A 135 8.69 -2.32 5.88
N ILE A 136 9.82 -2.21 5.19
CA ILE A 136 10.40 -3.29 4.40
C ILE A 136 11.30 -4.19 5.28
N ALA A 137 12.24 -3.61 6.02
CA ALA A 137 13.22 -4.39 6.77
C ALA A 137 12.68 -4.92 8.10
N VAL A 138 11.95 -4.10 8.87
CA VAL A 138 11.46 -4.50 10.21
C VAL A 138 10.13 -5.24 10.09
N PHE A 139 9.10 -4.60 9.54
CA PHE A 139 7.79 -5.24 9.39
C PHE A 139 7.82 -6.34 8.34
N GLY A 140 8.42 -6.09 7.18
CA GLY A 140 8.60 -7.06 6.11
C GLY A 140 9.50 -8.21 6.50
N GLY A 141 10.57 -7.99 7.28
CA GLY A 141 11.40 -9.06 7.82
C GLY A 141 10.64 -10.01 8.76
N ALA A 142 9.69 -9.47 9.55
CA ALA A 142 8.81 -10.31 10.35
C ALA A 142 7.83 -11.12 9.49
N LEU A 143 7.30 -10.52 8.41
CA LEU A 143 6.48 -11.23 7.43
C LEU A 143 7.27 -12.36 6.76
N ASP A 144 8.48 -12.09 6.31
CA ASP A 144 9.36 -13.08 5.66
C ASP A 144 9.68 -14.26 6.57
N ARG A 145 9.95 -13.98 7.83
CA ARG A 145 10.32 -15.01 8.79
C ARG A 145 9.16 -15.91 9.20
N TYR A 146 7.93 -15.39 9.27
CA TYR A 146 6.82 -16.08 9.95
C TYR A 146 5.59 -16.31 9.08
N VAL A 147 5.45 -15.64 7.92
CA VAL A 147 4.24 -15.69 7.10
C VAL A 147 4.51 -16.23 5.71
N ALA A 148 5.27 -15.49 4.91
CA ALA A 148 5.57 -15.83 3.52
C ALA A 148 6.79 -15.03 3.05
N SER A 149 7.49 -15.51 2.03
CA SER A 149 8.63 -14.81 1.44
C SER A 149 8.28 -13.36 1.10
N PHE A 150 9.02 -12.43 1.66
CA PHE A 150 8.82 -10.99 1.50
C PHE A 150 10.04 -10.27 0.89
N PHE A 151 11.15 -10.99 0.72
CA PHE A 151 12.30 -10.48 -0.01
C PHE A 151 12.29 -11.01 -1.45
N PRO A 152 12.40 -10.11 -2.43
CA PRO A 152 12.25 -10.47 -3.83
C PRO A 152 13.47 -11.19 -4.37
N ASN A 153 13.26 -12.07 -5.34
CA ASN A 153 14.30 -12.49 -6.27
C ASN A 153 14.60 -11.36 -7.28
N PRO A 154 15.71 -11.44 -8.05
CA PRO A 154 16.09 -10.40 -9.00
C PRO A 154 14.99 -10.06 -10.04
N GLU A 155 14.22 -11.06 -10.48
CA GLU A 155 13.15 -10.88 -11.48
C GLU A 155 12.02 -9.97 -10.96
N ARG A 156 11.73 -10.02 -9.66
CA ARG A 156 10.70 -9.19 -9.02
C ARG A 156 11.11 -7.73 -8.85
N LEU A 157 12.41 -7.42 -8.93
CA LEU A 157 12.88 -6.03 -8.80
C LEU A 157 12.35 -5.12 -9.90
N LEU A 158 12.19 -5.64 -11.12
CA LEU A 158 11.57 -4.87 -12.21
C LEU A 158 10.10 -4.56 -11.88
N VAL A 159 9.33 -5.54 -11.42
CA VAL A 159 7.92 -5.37 -11.02
C VAL A 159 7.80 -4.34 -9.90
N ILE A 160 8.64 -4.46 -8.86
CA ILE A 160 8.69 -3.49 -7.75
C ILE A 160 8.97 -2.08 -8.27
N THR A 161 9.93 -1.92 -9.19
CA THR A 161 10.31 -0.63 -9.74
C THR A 161 9.15 0.01 -10.52
N VAL A 162 8.49 -0.76 -11.38
CA VAL A 162 7.32 -0.28 -12.15
C VAL A 162 6.18 0.10 -11.20
N LEU A 163 5.88 -0.75 -10.21
CA LEU A 163 4.87 -0.43 -9.20
C LEU A 163 5.23 0.80 -8.38
N ALA A 164 6.52 1.03 -8.06
CA ALA A 164 6.95 2.20 -7.30
C ALA A 164 6.71 3.51 -8.07
N VAL A 165 6.89 3.50 -9.40
CA VAL A 165 6.59 4.66 -10.26
C VAL A 165 5.13 5.10 -10.13
N GLY A 166 4.21 4.16 -9.90
CA GLY A 166 2.80 4.45 -9.66
C GLY A 166 2.45 4.68 -8.19
N ALA A 167 2.85 3.76 -7.30
CA ALA A 167 2.45 3.78 -5.90
C ALA A 167 3.01 4.97 -5.11
N VAL A 168 4.22 5.43 -5.42
CA VAL A 168 4.84 6.57 -4.73
C VAL A 168 4.06 7.87 -4.99
N PRO A 169 3.79 8.31 -6.25
CA PRO A 169 2.99 9.51 -6.47
C PRO A 169 1.57 9.37 -5.92
N TYR A 170 0.96 8.19 -5.99
CA TYR A 170 -0.36 7.95 -5.44
C TYR A 170 -0.40 8.16 -3.92
N LEU A 171 0.48 7.51 -3.16
CA LEU A 171 0.49 7.63 -1.70
C LEU A 171 1.05 8.97 -1.21
N LEU A 172 1.87 9.65 -2.02
CA LEU A 172 2.22 11.05 -1.78
C LEU A 172 0.96 11.94 -1.87
N ALA A 173 0.12 11.73 -2.88
CA ALA A 173 -1.14 12.46 -3.02
C ALA A 173 -2.11 12.15 -1.86
N ASP A 174 -2.28 10.87 -1.46
CA ASP A 174 -3.07 10.46 -0.28
C ASP A 174 -2.60 11.19 0.99
N ALA A 175 -1.29 11.18 1.24
CA ALA A 175 -0.71 11.83 2.42
C ALA A 175 -0.95 13.34 2.45
N LEU A 176 -0.91 14.01 1.29
CA LEU A 176 -1.19 15.45 1.19
C LEU A 176 -2.68 15.74 1.38
N LEU A 177 -3.58 14.95 0.77
CA LEU A 177 -5.03 15.09 0.91
C LEU A 177 -5.51 14.78 2.34
N THR A 178 -4.85 13.87 3.04
CA THR A 178 -5.10 13.52 4.44
C THR A 178 -4.32 14.39 5.43
N GLU A 179 -3.68 15.48 4.96
CA GLU A 179 -2.97 16.47 5.76
C GLU A 179 -1.88 15.82 6.66
N GLY A 180 -1.23 14.74 6.17
CA GLY A 180 -0.27 13.97 6.97
C GLY A 180 -0.89 13.31 8.20
N GLY A 181 -2.14 12.86 8.11
CA GLY A 181 -2.90 12.23 9.19
C GLY A 181 -3.55 13.22 10.17
N ARG A 182 -3.57 14.53 9.85
CA ARG A 182 -4.28 15.57 10.62
C ARG A 182 -5.73 15.75 10.15
N ALA A 183 -6.07 15.27 8.96
CA ALA A 183 -7.43 15.32 8.44
C ALA A 183 -8.40 14.50 9.31
N GLY A 184 -9.64 14.98 9.43
CA GLY A 184 -10.70 14.24 10.11
C GLY A 184 -11.04 12.93 9.39
N LEU A 185 -11.56 11.96 10.13
CA LEU A 185 -11.86 10.61 9.64
C LEU A 185 -12.69 10.61 8.34
N GLY A 186 -13.70 11.48 8.24
CA GLY A 186 -14.54 11.57 7.03
C GLY A 186 -13.75 11.93 5.77
N ARG A 187 -12.73 12.81 5.87
CA ARG A 187 -11.86 13.12 4.74
C ARG A 187 -10.97 11.93 4.37
N VAL A 188 -10.43 11.25 5.36
CA VAL A 188 -9.58 10.06 5.16
C VAL A 188 -10.39 8.95 4.47
N LEU A 189 -11.58 8.66 4.98
CA LEU A 189 -12.47 7.65 4.41
C LEU A 189 -12.89 8.01 2.98
N LEU A 190 -13.17 9.30 2.71
CA LEU A 190 -13.54 9.74 1.36
C LEU A 190 -12.36 9.56 0.37
N VAL A 191 -11.14 9.99 0.73
CA VAL A 191 -9.97 9.88 -0.16
C VAL A 191 -9.68 8.41 -0.48
N ARG A 192 -9.60 7.56 0.54
CA ARG A 192 -9.26 6.14 0.37
C ARG A 192 -10.41 5.34 -0.22
N GLY A 193 -11.65 5.65 0.18
CA GLY A 193 -12.86 5.08 -0.41
C GLY A 193 -13.04 5.45 -1.87
N ALA A 194 -12.71 6.69 -2.27
CA ALA A 194 -12.73 7.11 -3.67
C ALA A 194 -11.73 6.31 -4.52
N PHE A 195 -10.54 6.06 -4.00
CA PHE A 195 -9.56 5.20 -4.69
C PHE A 195 -10.04 3.75 -4.80
N LEU A 196 -10.56 3.15 -3.72
CA LEU A 196 -11.11 1.78 -3.78
C LEU A 196 -12.31 1.72 -4.74
N GLY A 197 -13.16 2.75 -4.73
CA GLY A 197 -14.26 2.89 -5.68
C GLY A 197 -13.79 3.00 -7.13
N SER A 198 -12.67 3.69 -7.38
CA SER A 198 -12.02 3.77 -8.70
C SER A 198 -11.60 2.40 -9.21
N LEU A 199 -11.01 1.56 -8.37
CA LEU A 199 -10.67 0.18 -8.71
C LEU A 199 -11.93 -0.67 -8.97
N MET A 200 -12.99 -0.46 -8.19
CA MET A 200 -14.27 -1.15 -8.42
C MET A 200 -14.95 -0.73 -9.73
N ILE A 201 -14.87 0.56 -10.11
CA ILE A 201 -15.32 1.03 -11.42
C ILE A 201 -14.52 0.33 -12.53
N ALA A 202 -13.20 0.21 -12.39
CA ALA A 202 -12.37 -0.50 -13.35
C ALA A 202 -12.80 -1.96 -13.52
N VAL A 203 -13.00 -2.68 -12.41
CA VAL A 203 -13.49 -4.06 -12.43
C VAL A 203 -14.87 -4.16 -13.08
N ALA A 204 -15.77 -3.21 -12.83
CA ALA A 204 -17.10 -3.20 -13.44
C ALA A 204 -17.06 -2.96 -14.96
N LEU A 205 -16.05 -2.22 -15.46
CA LEU A 205 -15.86 -1.94 -16.88
C LEU A 205 -15.21 -3.12 -17.63
N ASP A 206 -14.35 -3.89 -16.96
CA ASP A 206 -13.66 -5.04 -17.54
C ASP A 206 -13.49 -6.14 -16.47
N PHE A 207 -14.59 -6.83 -16.17
CA PHE A 207 -14.62 -7.82 -15.10
C PHE A 207 -13.73 -9.05 -15.40
N GLU A 208 -13.74 -9.53 -16.63
CA GLU A 208 -12.99 -10.74 -16.98
C GLU A 208 -11.49 -10.56 -16.76
N ARG A 209 -10.94 -9.44 -17.20
CA ARG A 209 -9.52 -9.14 -17.08
C ARG A 209 -9.13 -8.72 -15.67
N LEU A 210 -9.99 -7.95 -14.96
CA LEU A 210 -9.65 -7.28 -13.71
C LEU A 210 -10.24 -7.93 -12.46
N MET A 211 -10.92 -9.09 -12.58
CA MET A 211 -11.53 -9.80 -11.44
C MET A 211 -10.54 -10.02 -10.28
N PHE A 212 -9.27 -10.28 -10.58
CA PHE A 212 -8.25 -10.48 -9.57
C PHE A 212 -8.03 -9.25 -8.65
N LEU A 213 -8.36 -8.03 -9.10
CA LEU A 213 -8.33 -6.83 -8.25
C LEU A 213 -9.28 -6.94 -7.05
N VAL A 214 -10.38 -7.68 -7.17
CA VAL A 214 -11.31 -7.88 -6.06
C VAL A 214 -10.63 -8.59 -4.88
N ILE A 215 -9.69 -9.52 -5.17
CA ILE A 215 -8.91 -10.23 -4.16
C ILE A 215 -7.86 -9.29 -3.53
N ILE A 216 -7.37 -8.32 -4.28
CA ILE A 216 -6.36 -7.36 -3.82
C ILE A 216 -6.97 -6.25 -2.95
N LEU A 217 -8.24 -5.88 -3.15
CA LEU A 217 -8.90 -4.80 -2.41
C LEU A 217 -8.80 -4.95 -0.88
N PRO A 218 -9.11 -6.11 -0.27
CA PRO A 218 -8.93 -6.31 1.17
C PRO A 218 -7.48 -6.10 1.63
N VAL A 219 -6.50 -6.48 0.81
CA VAL A 219 -5.07 -6.28 1.09
C VAL A 219 -4.74 -4.79 1.11
N ILE A 220 -5.28 -4.00 0.16
CA ILE A 220 -5.11 -2.54 0.14
C ILE A 220 -5.78 -1.90 1.36
N VAL A 221 -6.97 -2.36 1.76
CA VAL A 221 -7.63 -1.88 2.98
C VAL A 221 -6.76 -2.16 4.22
N LEU A 222 -6.25 -3.38 4.35
CA LEU A 222 -5.34 -3.74 5.44
C LEU A 222 -4.06 -2.91 5.42
N PHE A 223 -3.51 -2.66 4.23
CA PHE A 223 -2.37 -1.77 4.04
C PHE A 223 -2.65 -0.35 4.57
N TYR A 224 -3.81 0.22 4.28
CA TYR A 224 -4.19 1.52 4.83
C TYR A 224 -4.35 1.52 6.34
N LEU A 225 -4.87 0.45 6.93
CA LEU A 225 -5.01 0.33 8.38
C LEU A 225 -3.65 0.30 9.07
N ILE A 226 -2.70 -0.42 8.53
CA ILE A 226 -1.36 -0.59 9.09
C ILE A 226 -0.46 0.61 8.72
N PHE A 227 -0.13 0.74 7.45
CA PHE A 227 0.86 1.70 6.98
C PHE A 227 0.30 3.12 6.84
N GLY A 228 -1.00 3.27 6.57
CA GLY A 228 -1.66 4.57 6.61
C GLY A 228 -1.70 5.16 8.01
N THR A 229 -1.81 4.32 9.06
CA THR A 229 -1.70 4.73 10.46
C THR A 229 -0.28 5.16 10.80
N LEU A 230 0.73 4.38 10.40
CA LEU A 230 2.14 4.70 10.54
C LEU A 230 2.49 6.05 9.87
N ALA A 231 2.10 6.23 8.60
CA ALA A 231 2.31 7.48 7.88
C ALA A 231 1.63 8.67 8.57
N GLY A 232 0.44 8.45 9.14
CA GLY A 232 -0.28 9.44 9.93
C GLY A 232 0.47 9.84 11.21
N TRP A 233 1.08 8.91 11.94
CA TRP A 233 1.90 9.21 13.11
C TRP A 233 3.14 10.02 12.73
N VAL A 234 3.86 9.59 11.69
CA VAL A 234 5.04 10.30 11.16
C VAL A 234 4.67 11.71 10.71
N GLY A 235 3.62 11.85 9.89
CA GLY A 235 3.19 13.15 9.36
C GLY A 235 2.73 14.12 10.45
N ARG A 236 1.97 13.64 11.45
CA ARG A 236 1.55 14.47 12.59
C ARG A 236 2.71 14.98 13.43
N HIS A 237 3.68 14.09 13.71
CA HIS A 237 4.83 14.45 14.55
C HIS A 237 5.82 15.34 13.81
N THR A 238 6.24 14.94 12.62
CA THR A 238 7.28 15.65 11.86
C THR A 238 6.78 16.90 11.16
N GLY A 239 5.47 17.01 10.89
CA GLY A 239 4.92 18.04 10.01
C GLY A 239 5.32 17.87 8.55
N LEU A 240 5.75 16.68 8.14
CA LEU A 240 6.19 16.34 6.77
C LEU A 240 5.26 15.30 6.16
N PRO A 241 4.08 15.69 5.66
CA PRO A 241 3.12 14.72 5.06
C PRO A 241 3.72 13.94 3.90
N ALA A 242 4.54 14.59 3.06
CA ALA A 242 5.21 13.94 1.95
C ALA A 242 6.13 12.78 2.39
N ALA A 243 6.75 12.87 3.57
CA ALA A 243 7.63 11.81 4.10
C ALA A 243 6.85 10.50 4.32
N GLY A 244 5.68 10.60 4.98
CA GLY A 244 4.80 9.44 5.16
C GLY A 244 4.40 8.82 3.84
N GLY A 245 3.90 9.65 2.90
CA GLY A 245 3.45 9.18 1.58
C GLY A 245 4.55 8.53 0.74
N LEU A 246 5.74 9.13 0.68
CA LEU A 246 6.90 8.57 -0.02
C LEU A 246 7.29 7.22 0.58
N GLY A 247 7.41 7.14 1.91
CA GLY A 247 7.84 5.93 2.60
C GLY A 247 6.88 4.77 2.38
N ILE A 248 5.58 4.98 2.64
CA ILE A 248 4.60 3.91 2.46
C ILE A 248 4.32 3.60 0.98
N GLY A 249 4.60 4.53 0.05
CA GLY A 249 4.55 4.27 -1.40
C GLY A 249 5.57 3.22 -1.81
N LEU A 250 6.80 3.33 -1.30
CA LEU A 250 7.84 2.32 -1.51
C LEU A 250 7.47 0.98 -0.86
N VAL A 251 6.90 1.00 0.36
CA VAL A 251 6.45 -0.22 1.04
C VAL A 251 5.33 -0.91 0.26
N LEU A 252 4.36 -0.16 -0.29
CA LEU A 252 3.28 -0.72 -1.10
C LEU A 252 3.81 -1.39 -2.38
N ALA A 253 4.69 -0.69 -3.09
CA ALA A 253 5.31 -1.24 -4.30
C ALA A 253 6.09 -2.52 -4.01
N TRP A 254 6.85 -2.53 -2.91
CA TRP A 254 7.58 -3.71 -2.44
C TRP A 254 6.64 -4.85 -2.09
N ALA A 255 5.64 -4.60 -1.25
CA ALA A 255 4.68 -5.61 -0.81
C ALA A 255 3.95 -6.24 -2.00
N LEU A 256 3.42 -5.43 -2.91
CA LEU A 256 2.74 -5.93 -4.11
C LEU A 256 3.71 -6.69 -5.01
N GLY A 257 4.89 -6.16 -5.30
CA GLY A 257 5.87 -6.81 -6.17
C GLY A 257 6.38 -8.15 -5.62
N CYS A 258 6.45 -8.31 -4.28
CA CYS A 258 6.80 -9.59 -3.65
C CYS A 258 5.65 -10.60 -3.67
N THR A 259 4.40 -10.15 -3.59
CA THR A 259 3.22 -11.02 -3.40
C THR A 259 2.46 -11.33 -4.69
N PHE A 260 2.59 -10.50 -5.73
CA PHE A 260 1.93 -10.79 -7.00
C PHE A 260 2.42 -12.11 -7.58
N PRO A 261 1.48 -12.98 -8.04
CA PRO A 261 1.86 -14.19 -8.75
C PRO A 261 2.50 -13.81 -10.10
N LEU A 262 3.69 -14.34 -10.36
CA LEU A 262 4.33 -14.29 -11.67
C LEU A 262 3.80 -15.47 -12.47
N PHE A 263 2.98 -15.23 -13.48
CA PHE A 263 2.63 -16.22 -14.48
C PHE A 263 3.51 -15.95 -15.69
N ALA A 264 4.31 -16.94 -16.07
CA ALA A 264 4.88 -16.96 -17.39
C ALA A 264 3.74 -17.20 -18.41
N PRO A 265 3.73 -16.51 -19.56
CA PRO A 265 2.78 -16.77 -20.63
C PRO A 265 2.91 -18.18 -21.18
#